data_1467b0b8c7dcc6e1bded44a69d2ef8d2
#
_entry.id   1467b0b8c7dcc6e1bded44a69d2ef8d2
#
_cell.length_a   1.000
_cell.length_b   1.000
_cell.length_c   1.000
_cell.angle_alpha   90.00
_cell.angle_beta   90.00
_cell.angle_gamma   90.00
#
_symmetry.space_group_name_H-M   'P 1'
#
loop_
_entity.id
_entity.type
_entity.pdbx_description
1 polymer ?
#
loop_
_entity_poly.entity_id
_entity_poly.type
_entity_poly.pdbx_seq_one_letter_code
_entity_poly.pdbx_strand_id
1 'polypeptide(L)'
;MRTSRTMRTGRTQRSQAGVMLIEALVAILLFSVGVVAVMGMQAVSIEQVSQAKYRADASYLANQIAGKMWVDQPNLATYVTPGATGRASWDATVASTLPQGTGAITLAGSMATITVSWRTPNDTTTHKFVSVVNIN
;
A
#
# COMPACT_ATOMS: atom_id res chain seq x y z
N MET A 1 -27.69 -9.84 84.84
CA MET A 1 -27.98 -10.37 83.49
C MET A 1 -28.02 -9.19 82.52
N ARG A 2 -26.96 -8.98 81.70
CA ARG A 2 -26.84 -7.89 80.76
C ARG A 2 -26.94 -8.49 79.36
N THR A 3 -28.06 -8.26 78.66
CA THR A 3 -28.27 -8.69 77.26
C THR A 3 -27.68 -7.64 76.33
N SER A 4 -26.59 -8.00 75.64
CA SER A 4 -25.97 -7.21 74.56
C SER A 4 -26.80 -7.35 73.29
N ARG A 5 -27.37 -6.23 72.83
CA ARG A 5 -28.14 -6.10 71.58
C ARG A 5 -27.14 -5.83 70.45
N THR A 6 -26.83 -6.83 69.63
CA THR A 6 -26.03 -6.67 68.41
C THR A 6 -26.85 -5.91 67.38
N MET A 7 -26.44 -4.68 67.05
CA MET A 7 -26.96 -3.93 65.89
C MET A 7 -26.38 -4.51 64.61
N ARG A 8 -27.23 -5.12 63.83
CA ARG A 8 -26.92 -5.62 62.47
C ARG A 8 -27.05 -4.44 61.52
N THR A 9 -25.94 -3.83 61.11
CA THR A 9 -25.88 -2.82 60.08
C THR A 9 -26.18 -3.48 58.74
N GLY A 10 -27.38 -3.29 58.21
CA GLY A 10 -27.79 -3.67 56.88
C GLY A 10 -27.02 -2.83 55.84
N ARG A 11 -26.03 -3.42 55.25
CA ARG A 11 -25.22 -2.83 54.18
C ARG A 11 -26.09 -2.75 52.93
N THR A 12 -26.38 -1.54 52.45
CA THR A 12 -27.10 -1.28 51.18
C THR A 12 -26.28 -1.70 49.99
N GLN A 13 -26.43 -2.95 49.57
CA GLN A 13 -25.76 -3.50 48.39
C GLN A 13 -26.38 -3.08 47.03
N ARG A 14 -27.49 -2.36 47.04
CA ARG A 14 -28.23 -2.00 45.81
C ARG A 14 -27.63 -0.87 44.98
N SER A 15 -26.76 -0.03 45.51
CA SER A 15 -26.19 1.14 44.83
C SER A 15 -24.99 0.77 43.94
N GLN A 16 -24.28 -0.33 44.21
CA GLN A 16 -23.07 -0.71 43.48
C GLN A 16 -23.33 -1.43 42.13
N ALA A 17 -24.47 -2.09 42.00
CA ALA A 17 -24.82 -2.81 40.76
C ALA A 17 -25.08 -1.85 39.57
N GLY A 18 -25.65 -0.67 39.83
CA GLY A 18 -25.92 0.34 38.80
C GLY A 18 -24.62 1.00 38.28
N VAL A 19 -23.69 1.25 39.18
CA VAL A 19 -22.38 1.84 38.80
C VAL A 19 -21.54 0.87 37.99
N MET A 20 -21.52 -0.40 38.36
CA MET A 20 -20.81 -1.45 37.59
C MET A 20 -21.36 -1.62 36.17
N LEU A 21 -22.67 -1.50 35.98
CA LEU A 21 -23.27 -1.57 34.62
C LEU A 21 -22.86 -0.39 33.76
N ILE A 22 -22.86 0.84 34.32
CA ILE A 22 -22.42 2.02 33.60
C ILE A 22 -20.91 1.93 33.26
N GLU A 23 -20.09 1.47 34.18
CA GLU A 23 -18.66 1.27 33.98
C GLU A 23 -18.39 0.25 32.86
N ALA A 24 -19.12 -0.89 32.86
CA ALA A 24 -19.01 -1.89 31.80
C ALA A 24 -19.43 -1.33 30.44
N LEU A 25 -20.50 -0.55 30.37
CA LEU A 25 -20.97 0.07 29.13
C LEU A 25 -19.96 1.10 28.59
N VAL A 26 -19.41 1.94 29.46
CA VAL A 26 -18.38 2.91 29.08
C VAL A 26 -17.10 2.21 28.63
N ALA A 27 -16.68 1.15 29.33
CA ALA A 27 -15.51 0.35 28.93
C ALA A 27 -15.68 -0.27 27.54
N ILE A 28 -16.86 -0.85 27.24
CA ILE A 28 -17.16 -1.42 25.92
C ILE A 28 -17.20 -0.32 24.84
N LEU A 29 -17.76 0.84 25.16
CA LEU A 29 -17.80 1.97 24.25
C LEU A 29 -16.38 2.45 23.88
N LEU A 30 -15.54 2.68 24.88
CA LEU A 30 -14.15 3.12 24.69
C LEU A 30 -13.34 2.06 23.94
N PHE A 31 -13.53 0.77 24.26
CA PHE A 31 -12.89 -0.33 23.56
C PHE A 31 -13.30 -0.38 22.08
N SER A 32 -14.59 -0.22 21.80
CA SER A 32 -15.11 -0.23 20.42
C SER A 32 -14.54 0.93 19.59
N VAL A 33 -14.45 2.12 20.15
CA VAL A 33 -13.83 3.29 19.50
C VAL A 33 -12.35 3.03 19.25
N GLY A 34 -11.63 2.44 20.20
CA GLY A 34 -10.23 2.08 20.05
C GLY A 34 -9.98 1.07 18.92
N VAL A 35 -10.82 0.05 18.83
CA VAL A 35 -10.73 -0.98 17.75
C VAL A 35 -10.96 -0.36 16.37
N VAL A 36 -11.98 0.51 16.23
CA VAL A 36 -12.25 1.19 14.95
C VAL A 36 -11.10 2.10 14.54
N ALA A 37 -10.47 2.81 15.48
CA ALA A 37 -9.31 3.64 15.20
C ALA A 37 -8.12 2.81 14.67
N VAL A 38 -7.84 1.64 15.27
CA VAL A 38 -6.77 0.73 14.82
C VAL A 38 -7.06 0.19 13.41
N MET A 39 -8.32 -0.16 13.10
CA MET A 39 -8.71 -0.60 11.75
C MET A 39 -8.47 0.48 10.69
N GLY A 40 -8.74 1.76 11.00
CA GLY A 40 -8.44 2.88 10.12
C GLY A 40 -6.95 3.00 9.78
N MET A 41 -6.07 2.82 10.76
CA MET A 41 -4.61 2.85 10.55
C MET A 41 -4.13 1.68 9.69
N GLN A 42 -4.73 0.49 9.80
CA GLN A 42 -4.36 -0.66 8.98
C GLN A 42 -4.66 -0.43 7.50
N ALA A 43 -5.78 0.20 7.15
CA ALA A 43 -6.14 0.50 5.77
C ALA A 43 -5.09 1.39 5.09
N VAL A 44 -4.63 2.45 5.78
CA VAL A 44 -3.57 3.35 5.27
C VAL A 44 -2.24 2.61 5.11
N SER A 45 -1.88 1.73 6.05
CA SER A 45 -0.65 0.94 5.96
C SER A 45 -0.64 0.00 4.75
N ILE A 46 -1.76 -0.65 4.44
CA ILE A 46 -1.88 -1.55 3.28
C ILE A 46 -1.68 -0.78 1.98
N GLU A 47 -2.23 0.42 1.88
CA GLU A 47 -2.06 1.27 0.69
C GLU A 47 -0.58 1.66 0.49
N GLN A 48 0.10 2.09 1.54
CA GLN A 48 1.53 2.45 1.48
C GLN A 48 2.42 1.27 1.09
N VAL A 49 2.16 0.08 1.63
CA VAL A 49 2.88 -1.16 1.27
C VAL A 49 2.64 -1.51 -0.19
N SER A 50 1.43 -1.36 -0.69
CA SER A 50 1.08 -1.63 -2.09
C SER A 50 1.80 -0.66 -3.04
N GLN A 51 1.87 0.63 -2.71
CA GLN A 51 2.60 1.63 -3.50
C GLN A 51 4.11 1.35 -3.51
N ALA A 52 4.69 0.96 -2.37
CA ALA A 52 6.10 0.58 -2.29
C ALA A 52 6.40 -0.64 -3.17
N LYS A 53 5.51 -1.64 -3.18
CA LYS A 53 5.62 -2.82 -4.05
C LYS A 53 5.59 -2.42 -5.52
N TYR A 54 4.59 -1.64 -5.96
CA TYR A 54 4.49 -1.23 -7.36
C TYR A 54 5.70 -0.43 -7.82
N ARG A 55 6.28 0.39 -6.94
CA ARG A 55 7.51 1.12 -7.25
C ARG A 55 8.72 0.20 -7.41
N ALA A 56 8.82 -0.84 -6.59
CA ALA A 56 9.87 -1.86 -6.72
C ALA A 56 9.70 -2.66 -8.02
N ASP A 57 8.47 -3.08 -8.34
CA ASP A 57 8.15 -3.79 -9.58
C ASP A 57 8.46 -2.91 -10.81
N ALA A 58 8.09 -1.63 -10.78
CA ALA A 58 8.39 -0.68 -11.86
C ALA A 58 9.91 -0.49 -12.06
N SER A 59 10.67 -0.40 -10.97
CA SER A 59 12.14 -0.34 -11.01
C SER A 59 12.75 -1.60 -11.63
N TYR A 60 12.25 -2.76 -11.23
CA TYR A 60 12.69 -4.04 -11.80
C TYR A 60 12.42 -4.12 -13.31
N LEU A 61 11.20 -3.75 -13.74
CA LEU A 61 10.82 -3.75 -15.15
C LEU A 61 11.65 -2.78 -15.98
N ALA A 62 11.96 -1.59 -15.44
CA ALA A 62 12.82 -0.63 -16.10
C ALA A 62 14.25 -1.17 -16.26
N ASN A 63 14.81 -1.80 -15.24
CA ASN A 63 16.13 -2.42 -15.31
C ASN A 63 16.15 -3.61 -16.25
N GLN A 64 15.08 -4.40 -16.32
CA GLN A 64 14.95 -5.54 -17.23
C GLN A 64 15.04 -5.10 -18.70
N ILE A 65 14.29 -4.05 -19.08
CA ILE A 65 14.35 -3.56 -20.48
C ILE A 65 15.67 -2.86 -20.78
N ALA A 66 16.24 -2.13 -19.83
CA ALA A 66 17.57 -1.56 -19.96
C ALA A 66 18.62 -2.63 -20.26
N GLY A 67 18.60 -3.75 -19.53
CA GLY A 67 19.49 -4.88 -19.78
C GLY A 67 19.33 -5.49 -21.16
N LYS A 68 18.09 -5.60 -21.68
CA LYS A 68 17.83 -6.04 -23.05
C LYS A 68 18.43 -5.08 -24.09
N MET A 69 18.23 -3.77 -23.89
CA MET A 69 18.75 -2.73 -24.77
C MET A 69 20.29 -2.72 -24.81
N TRP A 70 20.94 -3.03 -23.69
CA TRP A 70 22.40 -3.15 -23.61
C TRP A 70 22.95 -4.29 -24.48
N VAL A 71 22.23 -5.39 -24.54
CA VAL A 71 22.62 -6.57 -25.34
C VAL A 71 22.28 -6.40 -26.83
N ASP A 72 21.23 -5.63 -27.13
CA ASP A 72 20.68 -5.49 -28.49
C ASP A 72 20.84 -4.05 -29.02
N GLN A 73 22.05 -3.50 -28.83
CA GLN A 73 22.38 -2.13 -29.25
C GLN A 73 22.08 -1.82 -30.74
N PRO A 74 22.29 -2.76 -31.70
CA PRO A 74 21.98 -2.48 -33.10
C PRO A 74 20.49 -2.20 -33.38
N ASN A 75 19.60 -2.69 -32.52
CA ASN A 75 18.15 -2.63 -32.72
C ASN A 75 17.44 -1.67 -31.76
N LEU A 76 18.13 -0.68 -31.18
CA LEU A 76 17.58 0.26 -30.18
C LEU A 76 16.30 0.97 -30.65
N ALA A 77 16.19 1.25 -31.96
CA ALA A 77 14.99 1.87 -32.54
C ALA A 77 13.72 1.05 -32.31
N THR A 78 13.82 -0.29 -32.21
CA THR A 78 12.67 -1.18 -31.97
C THR A 78 12.14 -1.10 -30.54
N TYR A 79 12.90 -0.51 -29.63
CA TYR A 79 12.50 -0.31 -28.22
C TYR A 79 11.75 1.01 -27.99
N VAL A 80 11.84 1.97 -28.90
CA VAL A 80 11.16 3.27 -28.74
C VAL A 80 9.69 3.16 -29.11
N THR A 81 9.36 2.43 -30.15
CA THR A 81 7.96 2.30 -30.64
C THR A 81 7.17 1.31 -29.80
N PRO A 82 6.04 1.71 -29.18
CA PRO A 82 5.16 0.79 -28.46
C PRO A 82 4.71 -0.40 -29.33
N GLY A 83 4.75 -1.60 -28.75
CA GLY A 83 4.36 -2.83 -29.44
C GLY A 83 5.34 -3.36 -30.50
N ALA A 84 6.46 -2.67 -30.76
CA ALA A 84 7.51 -3.18 -31.65
C ALA A 84 8.19 -4.43 -31.07
N THR A 85 8.80 -5.23 -31.94
CA THR A 85 9.38 -6.55 -31.59
C THR A 85 10.35 -6.52 -30.42
N GLY A 86 11.16 -5.47 -30.28
CA GLY A 86 12.13 -5.33 -29.18
C GLY A 86 11.48 -5.21 -27.82
N ARG A 87 10.30 -4.58 -27.72
CA ARG A 87 9.64 -4.28 -26.44
C ARG A 87 8.26 -4.90 -26.24
N ALA A 88 7.63 -5.50 -27.24
CA ALA A 88 6.26 -6.02 -27.15
C ALA A 88 6.04 -6.95 -25.94
N SER A 89 6.97 -7.87 -25.69
CA SER A 89 6.90 -8.77 -24.53
C SER A 89 7.04 -8.03 -23.21
N TRP A 90 7.83 -6.96 -23.17
CA TRP A 90 7.99 -6.11 -22.00
C TRP A 90 6.74 -5.26 -21.74
N ASP A 91 6.14 -4.65 -22.76
CA ASP A 91 4.88 -3.93 -22.64
C ASP A 91 3.77 -4.81 -22.05
N ALA A 92 3.66 -6.07 -22.51
CA ALA A 92 2.74 -7.05 -21.96
C ALA A 92 3.02 -7.38 -20.49
N THR A 93 4.30 -7.49 -20.12
CA THR A 93 4.71 -7.73 -18.73
C THR A 93 4.39 -6.54 -17.84
N VAL A 94 4.64 -5.31 -18.30
CA VAL A 94 4.28 -4.08 -17.56
C VAL A 94 2.78 -4.03 -17.32
N ALA A 95 1.97 -4.28 -18.35
CA ALA A 95 0.51 -4.25 -18.24
C ALA A 95 -0.07 -5.33 -17.31
N SER A 96 0.59 -6.50 -17.23
CA SER A 96 0.14 -7.60 -16.36
C SER A 96 0.63 -7.47 -14.92
N THR A 97 1.78 -6.82 -14.69
CA THR A 97 2.40 -6.71 -13.36
C THR A 97 1.88 -5.51 -12.59
N LEU A 98 1.62 -4.40 -13.28
CA LEU A 98 1.21 -3.14 -12.68
C LEU A 98 -0.24 -2.78 -13.04
N PRO A 99 -1.05 -2.29 -12.08
CA PRO A 99 -2.42 -1.88 -12.36
C PRO A 99 -2.42 -0.70 -13.35
N GLN A 100 -3.09 -0.87 -14.48
CA GLN A 100 -3.08 0.07 -15.61
C GLN A 100 -1.64 0.45 -16.04
N GLY A 101 -0.73 -0.52 -15.97
CA GLY A 101 0.69 -0.34 -16.25
C GLY A 101 0.95 0.03 -17.71
N THR A 102 1.79 1.04 -17.92
CA THR A 102 2.24 1.48 -19.25
C THR A 102 3.73 1.80 -19.21
N GLY A 103 4.40 1.49 -20.33
CA GLY A 103 5.82 1.79 -20.49
C GLY A 103 6.05 2.84 -21.59
N ALA A 104 7.04 3.71 -21.40
CA ALA A 104 7.54 4.62 -22.43
C ALA A 104 9.06 4.60 -22.44
N ILE A 105 9.65 4.60 -23.61
CA ILE A 105 11.11 4.63 -23.80
C ILE A 105 11.41 5.71 -24.82
N THR A 106 12.34 6.60 -24.48
CA THR A 106 12.87 7.61 -25.38
C THR A 106 14.38 7.50 -25.45
N LEU A 107 14.95 7.77 -26.61
CA LEU A 107 16.38 7.79 -26.85
C LEU A 107 16.84 9.19 -27.23
N ALA A 108 17.92 9.64 -26.62
CA ALA A 108 18.63 10.87 -26.95
C ALA A 108 20.13 10.53 -27.07
N GLY A 109 20.56 10.27 -28.29
CA GLY A 109 21.89 9.69 -28.52
C GLY A 109 22.03 8.32 -27.84
N SER A 110 23.03 8.15 -26.99
CA SER A 110 23.24 6.93 -26.19
C SER A 110 22.42 6.90 -24.88
N MET A 111 21.72 7.98 -24.56
CA MET A 111 20.91 8.05 -23.34
C MET A 111 19.50 7.53 -23.58
N ALA A 112 19.12 6.47 -22.88
CA ALA A 112 17.76 5.93 -22.86
C ALA A 112 17.05 6.39 -21.58
N THR A 113 15.88 7.03 -21.75
CA THR A 113 14.96 7.34 -20.63
C THR A 113 13.81 6.35 -20.67
N ILE A 114 13.70 5.53 -19.64
CA ILE A 114 12.67 4.51 -19.46
C ILE A 114 11.70 5.01 -18.39
N THR A 115 10.43 5.13 -18.76
CA THR A 115 9.36 5.53 -17.84
C THR A 115 8.35 4.41 -17.72
N VAL A 116 8.11 3.93 -16.51
CA VAL A 116 7.06 2.97 -16.19
C VAL A 116 6.02 3.69 -15.36
N SER A 117 4.77 3.69 -15.82
CA SER A 117 3.66 4.37 -15.15
C SER A 117 2.59 3.38 -14.74
N TRP A 118 1.92 3.64 -13.60
CA TRP A 118 0.81 2.82 -13.12
C TRP A 118 -0.21 3.68 -12.38
N ARG A 119 -1.43 3.16 -12.26
CA ARG A 119 -2.49 3.79 -11.49
C ARG A 119 -3.36 2.72 -10.83
N THR A 120 -3.52 2.81 -9.52
CA THR A 120 -4.40 1.92 -8.77
C THR A 120 -5.87 2.29 -8.99
N PRO A 121 -6.83 1.35 -8.92
CA PRO A 121 -8.25 1.62 -9.20
C PRO A 121 -8.88 2.73 -8.34
N ASN A 122 -8.39 2.91 -7.12
CA ASN A 122 -8.90 3.90 -6.15
C ASN A 122 -8.11 5.21 -6.14
N ASP A 123 -7.11 5.35 -7.01
CA ASP A 123 -6.27 6.54 -7.10
C ASP A 123 -6.57 7.30 -8.40
N THR A 124 -6.71 8.61 -8.28
CA THR A 124 -6.85 9.51 -9.43
C THR A 124 -5.50 9.92 -10.01
N THR A 125 -4.42 9.68 -9.27
CA THR A 125 -3.06 10.08 -9.63
C THR A 125 -2.33 8.95 -10.36
N THR A 126 -1.69 9.28 -11.48
CA THR A 126 -0.78 8.35 -12.17
C THR A 126 0.61 8.46 -11.54
N HIS A 127 1.06 7.34 -10.98
CA HIS A 127 2.42 7.20 -10.47
C HIS A 127 3.37 6.84 -11.60
N LYS A 128 4.64 7.21 -11.47
CA LYS A 128 5.66 6.89 -12.44
C LYS A 128 7.01 6.61 -11.78
N PHE A 129 7.75 5.72 -12.37
CA PHE A 129 9.17 5.48 -12.13
C PHE A 129 9.94 5.83 -13.40
N VAL A 130 10.99 6.61 -13.27
CA VAL A 130 11.84 7.04 -14.40
C VAL A 130 13.27 6.59 -14.14
N SER A 131 13.84 5.88 -15.10
CA SER A 131 15.25 5.49 -15.10
C SER A 131 15.92 6.05 -16.34
N VAL A 132 17.09 6.66 -16.16
CA VAL A 132 17.91 7.14 -17.26
C VAL A 132 19.20 6.33 -17.27
N VAL A 133 19.47 5.67 -18.39
CA VAL A 133 20.63 4.80 -18.57
C VAL A 133 21.39 5.19 -19.82
N ASN A 134 22.71 5.11 -19.75
CA ASN A 134 23.56 5.27 -20.93
C ASN A 134 23.78 3.91 -21.56
N ILE A 135 23.40 3.75 -22.83
CA ILE A 135 23.55 2.51 -23.60
C ILE A 135 24.67 2.74 -24.59
N ASN A 136 25.88 2.47 -24.13
CA ASN A 136 27.09 2.65 -24.94
C ASN A 136 27.90 1.35 -25.00
#